data_76352b467b848cb3335e7cf0073e6329
#
_entry.id   76352b467b848cb3335e7cf0073e6329
#
_cell.length_a   1.000
_cell.length_b   1.000
_cell.length_c   1.000
_cell.angle_alpha   90.00
_cell.angle_beta   90.00
_cell.angle_gamma   90.00
#
_symmetry.space_group_name_H-M   'P 1'
#
loop_
_entity.id
_entity.type
_entity.pdbx_description
1 polymer ?
#
loop_
_entity_poly.entity_id
_entity_poly.type
_entity_poly.pdbx_seq_one_letter_code
_entity_poly.pdbx_strand_id
1 'polypeptide(L)'
;MIREAVRQSYFRYGWEGAYMAAKEGGYSRSYSGFIYAAKRLGLCGGKQKKLNTPKSGRRYPEILVPGEKVQVDVKEVPYNFLKGAARRDGKHFYQWTAIDECTRIRFVYGFEEHTPETSVKFFKMLQKIFPFKIQTIQTDNGTEFTYKYISDTELCPFDIALKNAGVQHKLIPSRTPWHNGKVERSHRNDQRYFYNWEKFASVEDPTESSKIICTGETESPCARWAAKALLISSMKYFLNA
;
A
#
# COMPACT_ATOMS: atom_id res chain seq x y z
N MET A 1 13.07 -28.36 -9.46
CA MET A 1 13.42 -26.99 -9.09
C MET A 1 12.57 -25.93 -9.82
N ILE A 2 12.81 -25.58 -11.13
CA ILE A 2 12.06 -24.50 -11.83
C ILE A 2 10.54 -24.76 -11.83
N ARG A 3 10.10 -25.97 -12.21
CA ARG A 3 8.66 -26.33 -12.18
C ARG A 3 8.07 -26.19 -10.78
N GLU A 4 8.78 -26.57 -9.76
CA GLU A 4 8.31 -26.49 -8.37
C GLU A 4 8.25 -25.04 -7.89
N ALA A 5 9.28 -24.26 -8.13
CA ALA A 5 9.30 -22.83 -7.79
C ALA A 5 8.16 -22.06 -8.51
N VAL A 6 7.90 -22.37 -9.78
CA VAL A 6 6.77 -21.78 -10.51
C VAL A 6 5.43 -22.22 -9.92
N ARG A 7 5.27 -23.51 -9.58
CA ARG A 7 4.04 -24.03 -8.99
C ARG A 7 3.73 -23.38 -7.63
N GLN A 8 4.74 -23.21 -6.79
CA GLN A 8 4.60 -22.69 -5.43
C GLN A 8 4.40 -21.17 -5.38
N SER A 9 5.05 -20.42 -6.26
CA SER A 9 5.19 -18.99 -6.09
C SER A 9 4.61 -18.14 -7.22
N TYR A 10 4.48 -18.68 -8.45
CA TYR A 10 4.08 -17.89 -9.61
C TYR A 10 2.67 -17.29 -9.48
N PHE A 11 1.70 -18.06 -9.01
CA PHE A 11 0.33 -17.58 -8.89
C PHE A 11 0.17 -16.45 -7.87
N ARG A 12 0.98 -16.46 -6.83
CA ARG A 12 0.96 -15.43 -5.78
C ARG A 12 1.85 -14.24 -6.12
N TYR A 13 3.07 -14.48 -6.54
CA TYR A 13 4.14 -13.47 -6.65
C TYR A 13 4.65 -13.25 -8.07
N GLY A 14 4.09 -13.92 -9.07
CA GLY A 14 4.51 -13.83 -10.46
C GLY A 14 5.88 -14.46 -10.73
N TRP A 15 6.48 -14.06 -11.85
CA TRP A 15 7.76 -14.63 -12.30
C TRP A 15 8.94 -14.29 -11.39
N GLU A 16 8.92 -13.11 -10.79
CA GLU A 16 9.96 -12.67 -9.84
C GLU A 16 9.93 -13.51 -8.57
N GLY A 17 8.75 -13.71 -7.98
CA GLY A 17 8.60 -14.59 -6.81
C GLY A 17 8.99 -16.03 -7.11
N ALA A 18 8.64 -16.54 -8.29
CA ALA A 18 9.06 -17.87 -8.72
C ALA A 18 10.60 -17.98 -8.90
N TYR A 19 11.24 -16.91 -9.40
CA TYR A 19 12.69 -16.83 -9.49
C TYR A 19 13.37 -16.81 -8.11
N MET A 20 12.84 -16.02 -7.18
CA MET A 20 13.38 -15.95 -5.82
C MET A 20 13.27 -17.31 -5.12
N ALA A 21 12.12 -17.98 -5.19
CA ALA A 21 11.95 -19.33 -4.68
C ALA A 21 12.90 -20.34 -5.32
N ALA A 22 13.16 -20.20 -6.63
CA ALA A 22 14.16 -21.05 -7.31
C ALA A 22 15.59 -20.77 -6.80
N LYS A 23 15.91 -19.50 -6.52
CA LYS A 23 17.21 -19.09 -5.94
C LYS A 23 17.43 -19.72 -4.57
N GLU A 24 16.45 -19.66 -3.70
CA GLU A 24 16.45 -20.30 -2.38
C GLU A 24 16.65 -21.82 -2.50
N GLY A 25 16.07 -22.42 -3.53
CA GLY A 25 16.27 -23.83 -3.87
C GLY A 25 17.60 -24.15 -4.58
N GLY A 26 18.54 -23.18 -4.71
CA GLY A 26 19.88 -23.40 -5.28
C GLY A 26 20.00 -23.08 -6.78
N TYR A 27 19.04 -22.37 -7.41
CA TYR A 27 19.15 -21.95 -8.80
C TYR A 27 20.18 -20.83 -8.95
N SER A 28 21.26 -21.07 -9.72
CA SER A 28 22.42 -20.16 -9.80
C SER A 28 22.39 -19.16 -10.95
N ARG A 29 21.54 -19.39 -11.98
CA ARG A 29 21.52 -18.52 -13.16
C ARG A 29 20.74 -17.21 -12.92
N SER A 30 20.88 -16.24 -13.86
CA SER A 30 20.18 -14.97 -13.82
C SER A 30 18.66 -15.11 -14.02
N TYR A 31 17.93 -14.05 -13.71
CA TYR A 31 16.48 -13.99 -13.94
C TYR A 31 16.11 -14.26 -15.41
N SER A 32 16.85 -13.68 -16.36
CA SER A 32 16.61 -13.91 -17.80
C SER A 32 16.84 -15.40 -18.17
N GLY A 33 17.85 -16.02 -17.57
CA GLY A 33 18.11 -17.45 -17.73
C GLY A 33 17.00 -18.32 -17.15
N PHE A 34 16.42 -17.91 -16.02
CA PHE A 34 15.26 -18.57 -15.42
C PHE A 34 14.03 -18.49 -16.33
N ILE A 35 13.70 -17.31 -16.84
CA ILE A 35 12.57 -17.10 -17.76
C ILE A 35 12.75 -17.91 -19.06
N TYR A 36 13.97 -17.95 -19.60
CA TYR A 36 14.28 -18.75 -20.78
C TYR A 36 14.05 -20.25 -20.53
N ALA A 37 14.53 -20.76 -19.39
CA ALA A 37 14.33 -22.15 -19.01
C ALA A 37 12.85 -22.46 -18.75
N ALA A 38 12.11 -21.55 -18.08
CA ALA A 38 10.67 -21.71 -17.86
C ALA A 38 9.89 -21.77 -19.17
N LYS A 39 10.25 -20.95 -20.17
CA LYS A 39 9.68 -21.00 -21.52
C LYS A 39 9.93 -22.35 -22.20
N ARG A 40 11.15 -22.86 -22.17
CA ARG A 40 11.49 -24.18 -22.72
C ARG A 40 10.74 -25.31 -22.06
N LEU A 41 10.41 -25.16 -20.78
CA LEU A 41 9.62 -26.15 -20.02
C LEU A 41 8.11 -26.00 -20.24
N GLY A 42 7.66 -25.07 -21.11
CA GLY A 42 6.26 -24.81 -21.40
C GLY A 42 5.48 -24.16 -20.24
N LEU A 43 6.18 -23.59 -19.25
CA LEU A 43 5.57 -23.01 -18.07
C LEU A 43 5.06 -21.58 -18.30
N CYS A 44 5.54 -20.91 -19.31
CA CYS A 44 5.04 -19.59 -19.71
C CYS A 44 3.78 -19.78 -20.56
N GLY A 45 2.61 -19.66 -19.96
CA GLY A 45 1.34 -19.59 -20.68
C GLY A 45 1.30 -18.39 -21.64
N GLY A 46 0.48 -18.52 -22.69
CA GLY A 46 0.38 -17.74 -23.91
C GLY A 46 0.62 -16.22 -23.81
N LYS A 47 0.88 -15.63 -24.97
CA LYS A 47 1.11 -14.19 -25.15
C LYS A 47 0.09 -13.36 -24.36
N GLN A 48 0.51 -12.69 -23.30
CA GLN A 48 -0.30 -11.63 -22.71
C GLN A 48 -0.54 -10.59 -23.81
N LYS A 49 -1.81 -10.39 -24.17
CA LYS A 49 -2.19 -9.26 -25.03
C LYS A 49 -1.68 -8.01 -24.33
N LYS A 50 -0.73 -7.31 -24.95
CA LYS A 50 -0.36 -5.95 -24.50
C LYS A 50 -1.65 -5.13 -24.57
N LEU A 51 -2.17 -4.74 -23.41
CA LEU A 51 -3.18 -3.70 -23.35
C LEU A 51 -2.53 -2.43 -23.92
N ASN A 52 -2.97 -2.01 -25.12
CA ASN A 52 -2.64 -0.70 -25.65
C ASN A 52 -3.36 0.35 -24.77
N THR A 53 -2.75 0.69 -23.65
CA THR A 53 -3.15 1.86 -22.90
C THR A 53 -2.77 3.08 -23.73
N PRO A 54 -3.73 3.96 -24.06
CA PRO A 54 -3.39 5.22 -24.70
C PRO A 54 -2.38 5.93 -23.80
N LYS A 55 -1.25 6.33 -24.37
CA LYS A 55 -0.28 7.17 -23.68
C LYS A 55 -0.98 8.51 -23.43
N SER A 56 -1.56 8.71 -22.27
CA SER A 56 -2.06 10.02 -21.87
C SER A 56 -0.86 10.97 -21.85
N GLY A 57 -0.86 11.97 -22.67
CA GLY A 57 0.22 12.96 -22.76
C GLY A 57 0.33 13.88 -21.54
N ARG A 58 -0.51 13.69 -20.51
CA ARG A 58 -0.45 14.45 -19.26
C ARG A 58 0.58 13.84 -18.34
N ARG A 59 1.78 14.40 -18.32
CA ARG A 59 2.75 14.14 -17.28
C ARG A 59 2.38 15.01 -16.06
N TYR A 60 1.99 14.39 -14.95
CA TYR A 60 1.91 15.10 -13.69
C TYR A 60 3.33 15.45 -13.23
N PRO A 61 3.54 16.63 -12.61
CA PRO A 61 4.84 16.96 -12.05
C PRO A 61 5.25 15.87 -11.05
N GLU A 62 6.50 15.46 -11.14
CA GLU A 62 7.07 14.47 -10.24
C GLU A 62 7.33 15.13 -8.89
N ILE A 63 6.87 14.49 -7.81
CA ILE A 63 7.16 14.92 -6.44
C ILE A 63 8.53 14.36 -6.06
N LEU A 64 9.46 15.27 -5.77
CA LEU A 64 10.87 14.94 -5.50
C LEU A 64 11.25 15.05 -4.04
N VAL A 65 10.41 15.64 -3.20
CA VAL A 65 10.68 15.85 -1.77
C VAL A 65 9.86 14.87 -0.93
N PRO A 66 10.51 14.08 -0.05
CA PRO A 66 9.79 13.21 0.88
C PRO A 66 8.83 13.98 1.77
N GLY A 67 7.60 13.50 1.90
CA GLY A 67 6.54 14.12 2.69
C GLY A 67 5.86 15.33 2.05
N GLU A 68 6.33 15.80 0.89
CA GLU A 68 5.66 16.89 0.17
C GLU A 68 4.20 16.54 -0.11
N LYS A 69 3.94 15.28 -0.49
CA LYS A 69 2.59 14.80 -0.75
C LYS A 69 2.41 13.33 -0.41
N VAL A 70 1.52 13.07 0.53
CA VAL A 70 1.12 11.73 0.97
C VAL A 70 -0.32 11.48 0.52
N GLN A 71 -0.54 10.40 -0.23
CA GLN A 71 -1.89 9.94 -0.56
C GLN A 71 -2.41 9.06 0.57
N VAL A 72 -3.64 9.32 1.02
CA VAL A 72 -4.33 8.50 2.03
C VAL A 72 -5.65 8.02 1.46
N ASP A 73 -5.98 6.77 1.74
CA ASP A 73 -7.21 6.14 1.29
C ASP A 73 -7.63 5.03 2.25
N VAL A 74 -8.92 4.73 2.27
CA VAL A 74 -9.52 3.67 3.10
C VAL A 74 -10.18 2.65 2.20
N LYS A 75 -9.93 1.39 2.49
CA LYS A 75 -10.55 0.28 1.78
C LYS A 75 -11.23 -0.64 2.78
N GLU A 76 -12.50 -0.95 2.56
CA GLU A 76 -13.15 -2.03 3.28
C GLU A 76 -12.52 -3.37 2.91
N VAL A 77 -12.20 -4.17 3.91
CA VAL A 77 -11.69 -5.54 3.73
C VAL A 77 -12.86 -6.44 3.40
N PRO A 78 -12.88 -7.07 2.22
CA PRO A 78 -14.02 -7.89 1.81
C PRO A 78 -14.28 -9.05 2.79
N TYR A 79 -15.53 -9.26 3.11
CA TYR A 79 -16.02 -10.29 4.05
C TYR A 79 -15.46 -11.70 3.80
N ASN A 80 -15.17 -12.03 2.54
CA ASN A 80 -14.62 -13.34 2.15
C ASN A 80 -13.23 -13.65 2.75
N PHE A 81 -12.53 -12.62 3.22
CA PHE A 81 -11.19 -12.76 3.82
C PHE A 81 -11.24 -12.87 5.34
N LEU A 82 -12.44 -12.72 5.93
CA LEU A 82 -12.64 -12.90 7.36
C LEU A 82 -12.89 -14.37 7.69
N LYS A 83 -12.36 -14.84 8.82
CA LYS A 83 -12.57 -16.20 9.36
C LYS A 83 -13.02 -16.15 10.83
N GLY A 84 -13.50 -17.28 11.33
CA GLY A 84 -13.84 -17.45 12.74
C GLY A 84 -14.98 -16.56 13.21
N ALA A 85 -14.82 -15.97 14.41
CA ALA A 85 -15.81 -15.10 15.04
C ALA A 85 -16.09 -13.84 14.22
N ALA A 86 -15.06 -13.17 13.72
CA ALA A 86 -15.19 -11.96 12.90
C ALA A 86 -16.14 -12.13 11.71
N ARG A 87 -16.10 -13.31 11.07
CA ARG A 87 -17.01 -13.64 9.97
C ARG A 87 -18.45 -13.90 10.46
N ARG A 88 -18.62 -14.57 11.61
CA ARG A 88 -19.95 -14.89 12.14
C ARG A 88 -20.67 -13.67 12.66
N ASP A 89 -19.92 -12.76 13.29
CA ASP A 89 -20.47 -11.58 13.96
C ASP A 89 -20.74 -10.41 13.01
N GLY A 90 -20.51 -10.60 11.67
CA GLY A 90 -20.74 -9.56 10.66
C GLY A 90 -19.85 -8.33 10.82
N LYS A 91 -18.69 -8.46 11.44
CA LYS A 91 -17.77 -7.35 11.66
C LYS A 91 -17.21 -6.82 10.35
N HIS A 92 -17.09 -5.51 10.25
CA HIS A 92 -16.42 -4.81 9.16
C HIS A 92 -15.01 -4.44 9.60
N PHE A 93 -14.06 -4.55 8.68
CA PHE A 93 -12.69 -4.10 8.88
C PHE A 93 -12.30 -3.18 7.74
N TYR A 94 -11.60 -2.12 8.09
CA TYR A 94 -11.18 -1.10 7.14
C TYR A 94 -9.66 -1.00 7.14
N GLN A 95 -9.08 -1.14 5.96
CA GLN A 95 -7.66 -0.94 5.73
C GLN A 95 -7.41 0.53 5.40
N TRP A 96 -6.73 1.21 6.27
CA TRP A 96 -6.22 2.56 6.08
C TRP A 96 -4.83 2.49 5.49
N THR A 97 -4.60 3.21 4.41
CA THR A 97 -3.34 3.17 3.67
C THR A 97 -2.86 4.59 3.39
N ALA A 98 -1.62 4.86 3.74
CA ALA A 98 -0.92 6.08 3.36
C ALA A 98 0.30 5.71 2.50
N ILE A 99 0.55 6.49 1.44
CA ILE A 99 1.72 6.32 0.58
C ILE A 99 2.33 7.68 0.25
N ASP A 100 3.61 7.87 0.55
CA ASP A 100 4.35 9.04 0.12
C ASP A 100 4.64 8.99 -1.39
N GLU A 101 4.33 10.08 -2.09
CA GLU A 101 4.47 10.13 -3.55
C GLU A 101 5.91 10.12 -4.03
N CYS A 102 6.85 10.65 -3.23
CA CYS A 102 8.27 10.68 -3.56
C CYS A 102 8.92 9.31 -3.29
N THR A 103 8.94 8.90 -2.04
CA THR A 103 9.71 7.74 -1.57
C THR A 103 9.04 6.40 -1.83
N ARG A 104 7.71 6.39 -2.05
CA ARG A 104 6.85 5.20 -2.08
C ARG A 104 6.80 4.45 -0.74
N ILE A 105 7.29 5.06 0.34
CA ILE A 105 7.05 4.52 1.68
C ILE A 105 5.55 4.46 1.90
N ARG A 106 5.11 3.31 2.36
CA ARG A 106 3.72 3.02 2.59
C ARG A 106 3.51 2.58 4.03
N PHE A 107 2.49 3.13 4.67
CA PHE A 107 1.99 2.69 5.96
C PHE A 107 0.57 2.16 5.82
N VAL A 108 0.30 1.03 6.43
CA VAL A 108 -1.01 0.36 6.42
C VAL A 108 -1.39 0.03 7.84
N TYR A 109 -2.65 0.29 8.20
CA TYR A 109 -3.21 -0.10 9.49
C TYR A 109 -4.69 -0.48 9.34
N GLY A 110 -5.14 -1.44 10.15
CA GLY A 110 -6.52 -1.90 10.18
C GLY A 110 -7.31 -1.29 11.35
N PHE A 111 -8.56 -0.91 11.09
CA PHE A 111 -9.50 -0.50 12.11
C PHE A 111 -10.84 -1.19 11.91
N GLU A 112 -11.63 -1.35 12.98
CA GLU A 112 -13.01 -1.85 12.91
C GLU A 112 -14.00 -0.74 12.55
N GLU A 113 -13.57 0.52 12.62
CA GLU A 113 -14.39 1.71 12.37
C GLU A 113 -13.88 2.52 11.19
N HIS A 114 -14.82 3.20 10.54
CA HIS A 114 -14.59 4.09 9.41
C HIS A 114 -15.20 5.47 9.74
N THR A 115 -14.55 6.17 10.66
CA THR A 115 -15.01 7.43 11.22
C THR A 115 -13.94 8.52 11.11
N PRO A 116 -14.33 9.82 11.20
CA PRO A 116 -13.37 10.92 11.24
C PRO A 116 -12.37 10.83 12.39
N GLU A 117 -12.80 10.31 13.54
CA GLU A 117 -11.95 10.10 14.72
C GLU A 117 -10.87 9.06 14.42
N THR A 118 -11.23 8.02 13.67
CA THR A 118 -10.28 6.99 13.21
C THR A 118 -9.27 7.59 12.22
N SER A 119 -9.69 8.52 11.35
CA SER A 119 -8.78 9.28 10.48
C SER A 119 -7.75 10.07 11.29
N VAL A 120 -8.19 10.72 12.37
CA VAL A 120 -7.29 11.46 13.29
C VAL A 120 -6.31 10.52 13.98
N LYS A 121 -6.77 9.35 14.46
CA LYS A 121 -5.89 8.34 15.06
C LYS A 121 -4.83 7.88 14.05
N PHE A 122 -5.25 7.56 12.83
CA PHE A 122 -4.34 7.14 11.75
C PHE A 122 -3.31 8.22 11.41
N PHE A 123 -3.74 9.48 11.29
CA PHE A 123 -2.83 10.60 11.05
C PHE A 123 -1.78 10.77 12.15
N LYS A 124 -2.17 10.68 13.43
CA LYS A 124 -1.23 10.73 14.55
C LYS A 124 -0.20 9.59 14.50
N MET A 125 -0.59 8.41 14.01
CA MET A 125 0.32 7.30 13.79
C MET A 125 1.30 7.61 12.64
N LEU A 126 0.82 8.17 11.53
CA LEU A 126 1.66 8.57 10.39
C LEU A 126 2.76 9.55 10.81
N GLN A 127 2.41 10.56 11.62
CA GLN A 127 3.38 11.54 12.11
C GLN A 127 4.51 10.92 12.95
N LYS A 128 4.24 9.81 13.64
CA LYS A 128 5.23 9.08 14.44
C LYS A 128 6.10 8.15 13.61
N ILE A 129 5.52 7.57 12.54
CA ILE A 129 6.15 6.49 11.78
C ILE A 129 6.96 7.02 10.60
N PHE A 130 6.45 8.03 9.89
CA PHE A 130 7.17 8.59 8.75
C PHE A 130 8.43 9.31 9.20
N PRO A 131 9.60 9.02 8.59
CA PRO A 131 10.89 9.60 8.98
C PRO A 131 11.08 11.04 8.48
N PHE A 132 10.03 11.66 7.95
CA PHE A 132 10.02 13.01 7.40
C PHE A 132 8.73 13.75 7.78
N LYS A 133 8.78 15.07 7.72
CA LYS A 133 7.60 15.92 7.97
C LYS A 133 6.64 15.82 6.80
N ILE A 134 5.38 15.54 7.09
CA ILE A 134 4.30 15.56 6.11
C ILE A 134 3.87 17.02 5.86
N GLN A 135 3.87 17.45 4.60
CA GLN A 135 3.45 18.80 4.20
C GLN A 135 2.03 18.81 3.68
N THR A 136 1.66 17.83 2.84
CA THR A 136 0.33 17.73 2.26
C THR A 136 -0.19 16.30 2.38
N ILE A 137 -1.44 16.16 2.83
CA ILE A 137 -2.19 14.91 2.73
C ILE A 137 -3.26 15.07 1.65
N GLN A 138 -3.28 14.13 0.71
CA GLN A 138 -4.31 14.04 -0.32
C GLN A 138 -5.23 12.86 -0.05
N THR A 139 -6.54 13.12 0.00
CA THR A 139 -7.59 12.11 0.19
C THR A 139 -8.64 12.24 -0.91
N ASP A 140 -9.53 11.27 -0.99
CA ASP A 140 -10.81 11.45 -1.66
C ASP A 140 -11.76 12.34 -0.82
N ASN A 141 -13.04 12.38 -1.21
CA ASN A 141 -14.05 13.20 -0.56
C ASN A 141 -14.92 12.38 0.42
N GLY A 142 -14.38 11.31 0.99
CA GLY A 142 -15.06 10.49 1.97
C GLY A 142 -15.41 11.28 3.25
N THR A 143 -16.50 10.91 3.90
CA THR A 143 -17.01 11.61 5.10
C THR A 143 -16.08 11.44 6.31
N GLU A 144 -15.24 10.46 6.29
CA GLU A 144 -14.15 10.22 7.26
C GLU A 144 -13.03 11.26 7.16
N PHE A 145 -12.90 11.94 6.01
CA PHE A 145 -11.86 12.91 5.75
C PHE A 145 -12.37 14.35 5.70
N THR A 146 -13.61 14.57 5.22
CA THR A 146 -14.13 15.93 5.03
C THR A 146 -15.64 16.00 5.07
N TYR A 147 -16.17 17.11 5.58
CA TYR A 147 -17.59 17.43 5.58
C TYR A 147 -17.99 18.42 4.48
N LYS A 148 -17.05 18.75 3.59
CA LYS A 148 -17.25 19.78 2.54
C LYS A 148 -18.53 19.61 1.73
N TYR A 149 -19.02 18.40 1.56
CA TYR A 149 -20.23 18.12 0.77
C TYR A 149 -21.46 17.78 1.62
N ILE A 150 -21.34 17.87 2.96
CA ILE A 150 -22.41 17.53 3.90
C ILE A 150 -22.83 18.75 4.70
N SER A 151 -21.89 19.59 5.10
CA SER A 151 -22.11 20.77 5.93
C SER A 151 -21.20 21.92 5.49
N ASP A 152 -21.78 23.11 5.38
CA ASP A 152 -21.03 24.34 5.10
C ASP A 152 -20.45 24.97 6.38
N THR A 153 -20.89 24.51 7.55
CA THR A 153 -20.59 25.14 8.84
C THR A 153 -19.69 24.26 9.74
N GLU A 154 -19.75 22.95 9.58
CA GLU A 154 -19.00 22.03 10.42
C GLU A 154 -17.70 21.60 9.77
N LEU A 155 -16.60 21.70 10.52
CA LEU A 155 -15.30 21.17 10.10
C LEU A 155 -15.16 19.70 10.52
N CYS A 156 -14.70 18.87 9.60
CA CYS A 156 -14.38 17.49 9.92
C CYS A 156 -13.25 17.44 10.96
N PRO A 157 -13.31 16.57 11.98
CA PRO A 157 -12.22 16.37 12.94
C PRO A 157 -10.85 16.12 12.30
N PHE A 158 -10.81 15.47 11.15
CA PHE A 158 -9.59 15.24 10.38
C PHE A 158 -9.01 16.55 9.82
N ASP A 159 -9.84 17.42 9.23
CA ASP A 159 -9.43 18.74 8.73
C ASP A 159 -8.85 19.60 9.87
N ILE A 160 -9.49 19.56 11.04
CA ILE A 160 -9.02 20.29 12.23
C ILE A 160 -7.65 19.76 12.68
N ALA A 161 -7.49 18.42 12.71
CA ALA A 161 -6.23 17.80 13.13
C ALA A 161 -5.08 18.15 12.17
N LEU A 162 -5.31 18.14 10.87
CA LEU A 162 -4.33 18.53 9.85
C LEU A 162 -3.94 20.00 9.98
N LYS A 163 -4.94 20.89 10.13
CA LYS A 163 -4.72 22.33 10.31
C LYS A 163 -3.87 22.62 11.55
N ASN A 164 -4.18 21.98 12.68
CA ASN A 164 -3.41 22.14 13.92
C ASN A 164 -1.97 21.65 13.81
N ALA A 165 -1.72 20.67 12.94
CA ALA A 165 -0.38 20.15 12.65
C ALA A 165 0.36 20.94 11.57
N GLY A 166 -0.25 21.95 10.95
CA GLY A 166 0.32 22.71 9.85
C GLY A 166 0.47 21.88 8.56
N VAL A 167 -0.41 20.89 8.36
CA VAL A 167 -0.45 20.01 7.18
C VAL A 167 -1.59 20.44 6.27
N GLN A 168 -1.28 20.62 4.98
CA GLN A 168 -2.29 20.97 3.99
C GLN A 168 -3.18 19.76 3.67
N HIS A 169 -4.49 19.92 3.73
CA HIS A 169 -5.43 18.92 3.19
C HIS A 169 -5.76 19.23 1.73
N LYS A 170 -5.56 18.23 0.87
CA LYS A 170 -5.88 18.31 -0.56
C LYS A 170 -6.90 17.26 -0.94
N LEU A 171 -8.11 17.71 -1.26
CA LEU A 171 -9.15 16.82 -1.77
C LEU A 171 -8.96 16.59 -3.27
N ILE A 172 -9.14 15.35 -3.73
CA ILE A 172 -9.19 15.09 -5.17
C ILE A 172 -10.48 15.67 -5.75
N PRO A 173 -10.45 16.20 -6.98
CA PRO A 173 -11.68 16.64 -7.64
C PRO A 173 -12.64 15.45 -7.81
N SER A 174 -13.94 15.73 -7.69
CA SER A 174 -14.97 14.71 -7.89
C SER A 174 -14.80 14.02 -9.26
N ARG A 175 -15.03 12.72 -9.33
CA ARG A 175 -14.92 11.89 -10.53
C ARG A 175 -13.51 11.84 -11.15
N THR A 176 -12.46 12.06 -10.36
CA THR A 176 -11.06 11.98 -10.83
C THR A 176 -10.23 10.96 -10.02
N PRO A 177 -10.62 9.68 -9.98
CA PRO A 177 -9.97 8.67 -9.14
C PRO A 177 -8.48 8.51 -9.45
N TRP A 178 -8.06 8.78 -10.68
CA TRP A 178 -6.65 8.68 -11.08
C TRP A 178 -5.69 9.57 -10.29
N HIS A 179 -6.19 10.60 -9.57
CA HIS A 179 -5.37 11.41 -8.67
C HIS A 179 -4.88 10.62 -7.45
N ASN A 180 -5.63 9.61 -6.99
CA ASN A 180 -5.24 8.67 -5.94
C ASN A 180 -4.63 7.36 -6.47
N GLY A 181 -4.18 7.37 -7.73
CA GLY A 181 -3.75 6.17 -8.45
C GLY A 181 -2.61 5.38 -7.80
N LYS A 182 -1.77 6.02 -6.95
CA LYS A 182 -0.67 5.31 -6.25
C LYS A 182 -1.21 4.44 -5.12
N VAL A 183 -2.10 4.99 -4.29
CA VAL A 183 -2.72 4.23 -3.20
C VAL A 183 -3.69 3.17 -3.74
N GLU A 184 -4.47 3.47 -4.79
CA GLU A 184 -5.31 2.48 -5.45
C GLU A 184 -4.52 1.32 -6.06
N ARG A 185 -3.36 1.62 -6.67
CA ARG A 185 -2.47 0.57 -7.17
C ARG A 185 -1.94 -0.29 -6.03
N SER A 186 -1.63 0.31 -4.89
CA SER A 186 -1.21 -0.44 -3.71
C SER A 186 -2.31 -1.37 -3.20
N HIS A 187 -3.57 -0.92 -3.16
CA HIS A 187 -4.71 -1.77 -2.80
C HIS A 187 -4.92 -2.95 -3.76
N ARG A 188 -4.66 -2.77 -5.06
CA ARG A 188 -4.68 -3.89 -6.04
C ARG A 188 -3.58 -4.90 -5.79
N ASN A 189 -2.40 -4.44 -5.38
CA ASN A 189 -1.30 -5.32 -4.99
C ASN A 189 -1.66 -6.09 -3.71
N ASP A 190 -2.26 -5.44 -2.70
CA ASP A 190 -2.74 -6.10 -1.49
C ASP A 190 -3.78 -7.18 -1.82
N GLN A 191 -4.72 -6.85 -2.70
CA GLN A 191 -5.71 -7.83 -3.15
C GLN A 191 -5.04 -9.05 -3.77
N ARG A 192 -4.07 -8.82 -4.67
CA ARG A 192 -3.39 -9.88 -5.43
C ARG A 192 -2.46 -10.72 -4.58
N TYR A 193 -1.65 -10.09 -3.74
CA TYR A 193 -0.54 -10.76 -3.06
C TYR A 193 -0.84 -11.16 -1.63
N PHE A 194 -1.87 -10.58 -1.03
CA PHE A 194 -2.23 -10.81 0.35
C PHE A 194 -3.65 -11.33 0.50
N TYR A 195 -4.69 -10.53 0.25
CA TYR A 195 -6.07 -10.92 0.51
C TYR A 195 -6.53 -12.17 -0.24
N ASN A 196 -6.08 -12.42 -1.45
CA ASN A 196 -6.46 -13.64 -2.18
C ASN A 196 -5.92 -14.94 -1.55
N TRP A 197 -5.00 -14.83 -0.60
CA TRP A 197 -4.27 -15.98 -0.04
C TRP A 197 -4.43 -16.13 1.47
N GLU A 198 -4.68 -15.04 2.19
CA GLU A 198 -4.74 -14.99 3.65
C GLU A 198 -6.16 -14.69 4.12
N LYS A 199 -6.53 -15.25 5.28
CA LYS A 199 -7.80 -15.00 5.96
C LYS A 199 -7.55 -14.58 7.40
N PHE A 200 -8.29 -13.61 7.90
CA PHE A 200 -8.10 -12.99 9.21
C PHE A 200 -9.22 -13.33 10.18
N ALA A 201 -8.89 -13.44 11.46
CA ALA A 201 -9.83 -13.60 12.55
C ALA A 201 -10.10 -12.29 13.31
N SER A 202 -9.16 -11.36 13.33
CA SER A 202 -9.27 -10.05 13.99
C SER A 202 -8.36 -9.01 13.32
N VAL A 203 -8.51 -7.73 13.69
CA VAL A 203 -7.60 -6.64 13.27
C VAL A 203 -6.21 -6.81 13.85
N GLU A 204 -6.10 -7.45 15.02
CA GLU A 204 -4.85 -7.72 15.73
C GLU A 204 -4.08 -8.91 15.15
N ASP A 205 -4.75 -9.74 14.35
CA ASP A 205 -4.21 -10.97 13.76
C ASP A 205 -3.36 -10.80 12.48
N PRO A 206 -3.22 -9.64 11.85
CA PRO A 206 -2.11 -9.47 10.94
C PRO A 206 -0.86 -9.47 11.81
N THR A 207 -0.14 -10.61 11.82
CA THR A 207 1.20 -10.76 12.36
C THR A 207 1.96 -9.43 12.35
N GLU A 208 2.71 -9.10 13.36
CA GLU A 208 3.44 -7.83 13.58
C GLU A 208 4.14 -7.23 12.35
N SER A 209 4.24 -7.96 11.27
CA SER A 209 4.74 -7.58 9.94
C SER A 209 3.86 -6.60 9.16
N SER A 210 2.62 -6.32 9.55
CA SER A 210 1.72 -5.46 8.78
C SER A 210 1.93 -3.96 8.99
N LYS A 211 2.84 -3.56 9.86
CA LYS A 211 2.99 -2.15 10.24
C LYS A 211 3.76 -1.30 9.25
N ILE A 212 4.65 -1.88 8.43
CA ILE A 212 5.42 -1.11 7.44
C ILE A 212 5.71 -2.00 6.23
N ILE A 213 4.91 -1.89 5.19
CA ILE A 213 5.24 -2.50 3.91
C ILE A 213 5.92 -1.44 3.04
N CYS A 214 7.25 -1.46 3.05
CA CYS A 214 8.02 -0.73 2.05
C CYS A 214 7.93 -1.49 0.73
N THR A 215 7.05 -1.09 -0.17
CA THR A 215 7.10 -1.56 -1.55
C THR A 215 8.10 -0.72 -2.31
N GLY A 216 9.38 -1.00 -2.10
CA GLY A 216 10.46 -0.40 -2.87
C GLY A 216 10.56 -1.02 -4.26
N GLU A 217 9.60 -0.75 -5.14
CA GLU A 217 9.69 -1.09 -6.57
C GLU A 217 10.28 0.05 -7.41
N THR A 218 11.15 0.88 -6.86
CA THR A 218 11.83 1.87 -7.72
C THR A 218 13.30 1.96 -7.36
N GLU A 219 14.14 1.81 -8.36
CA GLU A 219 15.56 2.14 -8.32
C GLU A 219 15.83 3.66 -8.11
N SER A 220 14.80 4.43 -7.75
CA SER A 220 14.93 5.86 -7.56
C SER A 220 15.83 6.18 -6.36
N PRO A 221 16.64 7.24 -6.42
CA PRO A 221 17.49 7.68 -5.32
C PRO A 221 16.70 7.92 -4.02
N CYS A 222 15.44 8.38 -4.14
CA CYS A 222 14.52 8.59 -3.02
C CYS A 222 14.14 7.28 -2.32
N ALA A 223 13.90 6.20 -3.06
CA ALA A 223 13.56 4.90 -2.47
C ALA A 223 14.73 4.29 -1.67
N ARG A 224 15.97 4.44 -2.14
CA ARG A 224 17.17 4.00 -1.39
C ARG A 224 17.37 4.79 -0.11
N TRP A 225 17.11 6.09 -0.13
CA TRP A 225 17.20 6.94 1.07
C TRP A 225 16.15 6.56 2.10
N ALA A 226 14.93 6.31 1.66
CA ALA A 226 13.81 5.87 2.48
C ALA A 226 14.05 4.53 3.16
N ALA A 227 14.55 3.53 2.44
CA ALA A 227 14.90 2.22 3.00
C ALA A 227 15.97 2.35 4.12
N LYS A 228 16.95 3.24 3.94
CA LYS A 228 17.99 3.51 4.94
C LYS A 228 17.43 4.23 6.18
N ALA A 229 16.52 5.19 6.00
CA ALA A 229 15.90 5.92 7.09
C ALA A 229 14.96 5.04 7.93
N LEU A 230 14.24 4.10 7.29
CA LEU A 230 13.37 3.13 7.98
C LEU A 230 14.14 2.10 8.80
N LEU A 231 15.27 1.60 8.29
CA LEU A 231 16.17 0.73 9.07
C LEU A 231 16.64 1.43 10.34
N ILE A 232 16.95 2.72 10.28
CA ILE A 232 17.39 3.51 11.45
C ILE A 232 16.22 3.76 12.41
N SER A 233 15.01 4.01 11.92
CA SER A 233 13.84 4.30 12.76
C SER A 233 13.27 3.04 13.42
N SER A 234 13.21 1.92 12.71
CA SER A 234 12.79 0.64 13.27
C SER A 234 13.77 0.14 14.36
N MET A 235 15.08 0.32 14.17
CA MET A 235 16.07 0.01 15.23
C MET A 235 15.87 0.86 16.49
N LYS A 236 15.46 2.13 16.39
CA LYS A 236 15.16 2.96 17.57
C LYS A 236 13.87 2.55 18.30
N TYR A 237 12.90 1.98 17.61
CA TYR A 237 11.66 1.49 18.23
C TYR A 237 11.86 0.17 18.98
N PHE A 238 12.76 -0.71 18.50
CA PHE A 238 13.11 -1.96 19.19
C PHE A 238 14.05 -1.77 20.39
N LEU A 239 14.73 -0.63 20.50
CA LEU A 239 15.63 -0.34 21.63
C LEU A 239 14.96 0.39 22.79
N ASN A 240 13.69 0.83 22.65
CA ASN A 240 12.92 1.57 23.66
C ASN A 240 11.57 0.93 24.01
N ALA A 241 11.38 -0.38 23.71
CA ALA A 241 10.21 -1.16 24.10
C ALA A 241 10.55 -2.15 25.22
#